data_65b47b7590b96c65c06a5c526c91989e
#
_entry.id   65b47b7590b96c65c06a5c526c91989e
#
_cell.length_a   1.000
_cell.length_b   1.000
_cell.length_c   1.000
_cell.angle_alpha   90.00
_cell.angle_beta   90.00
_cell.angle_gamma   90.00
#
_symmetry.space_group_name_H-M   'P 1'
#
loop_
_entity.id
_entity.type
_entity.pdbx_description
1 polymer ?
#
loop_
_entity_poly.entity_id
_entity_poly.type
_entity_poly.pdbx_seq_one_letter_code
_entity_poly.pdbx_strand_id
1 'polypeptide(L)'
;LYSQIEKNKSRREVLRYSIELLTKSRGQSSILNRDYVRNIADYLNYSVQSYNNGSITNEDYKVICDWENYHDQVVGSKSPDQLKVCYLSGPEPQNDFDELLRLGVNPNNIWAFEKDKNTFEDAIKELKFGYREVPKLMNRSIEEFLVNTPMVFDIVYIDACGSAFPSSKHTMRIISTLLKHHRLSALGVIISNFSEPQVIEQNYIEYIANYIVGRNDKLSNYKNMCYVDLLKEIEDNFSSYYGNYITRCLMDLSSFIVPTMRFCNSNYWNIITDSSPKDIVKGSNGKFSFNNTNTILNSYELSKKYKAHGLWQKQLNELSGINPLKISIIDSLKYYNLVKQDRSFLKQNICDMYSDIEQKRILISYLDKIDPDVFTDIVFNQLSYPMHYNVNVSKRFSYIAKTNKMHLDISVLDSCRYVYEWIPTIYFIQKALSNNSWQKTIRFSLDGLSKNRMEYDDGYFYKSSVVSKNLEGFESKEVVDRIEL
;
A
#
# COMPACT_ATOMS: atom_id res chain seq x y z
N LEU A 1 -26.80 8.49 28.34
CA LEU A 1 -25.47 8.98 27.91
C LEU A 1 -24.43 7.95 28.33
N TYR A 2 -24.16 7.01 27.44
CA TYR A 2 -23.08 6.08 27.66
C TYR A 2 -21.76 6.83 27.43
N SER A 3 -20.97 7.01 28.48
CA SER A 3 -19.61 7.48 28.36
C SER A 3 -18.81 6.39 27.68
N GLN A 4 -18.56 6.52 26.37
CA GLN A 4 -17.68 5.64 25.61
C GLN A 4 -16.23 6.11 25.87
N ILE A 5 -15.76 5.95 27.11
CA ILE A 5 -14.45 6.47 27.55
C ILE A 5 -13.34 5.92 26.66
N GLU A 6 -13.34 4.61 26.41
CA GLU A 6 -12.34 3.94 25.58
C GLU A 6 -12.42 4.40 24.11
N LYS A 7 -13.63 4.55 23.58
CA LYS A 7 -13.82 5.07 22.21
C LYS A 7 -13.35 6.52 22.08
N ASN A 8 -13.60 7.36 23.07
CA ASN A 8 -13.13 8.74 23.06
C ASN A 8 -11.61 8.83 23.26
N LYS A 9 -11.03 7.98 24.10
CA LYS A 9 -9.58 7.88 24.29
C LYS A 9 -8.91 7.44 22.99
N SER A 10 -9.39 6.38 22.36
CA SER A 10 -8.85 5.87 21.11
C SER A 10 -8.97 6.91 19.97
N ARG A 11 -10.12 7.60 19.84
CA ARG A 11 -10.32 8.68 18.87
C ARG A 11 -9.26 9.78 19.02
N ARG A 12 -9.07 10.28 20.25
CA ARG A 12 -8.08 11.33 20.54
C ARG A 12 -6.67 10.90 20.16
N GLU A 13 -6.31 9.68 20.51
CA GLU A 13 -4.97 9.14 20.23
C GLU A 13 -4.72 9.01 18.72
N VAL A 14 -5.65 8.43 17.96
CA VAL A 14 -5.44 8.20 16.54
C VAL A 14 -5.46 9.50 15.73
N LEU A 15 -6.35 10.45 16.05
CA LEU A 15 -6.39 11.73 15.36
C LEU A 15 -5.15 12.58 15.67
N ARG A 16 -4.76 12.66 16.94
CA ARG A 16 -3.55 13.36 17.37
C ARG A 16 -2.32 12.81 16.66
N TYR A 17 -2.14 11.51 16.69
CA TYR A 17 -0.99 10.85 16.08
C TYR A 17 -0.97 11.02 14.55
N SER A 18 -2.11 10.87 13.89
CA SER A 18 -2.22 11.04 12.44
C SER A 18 -1.90 12.47 11.99
N ILE A 19 -2.34 13.48 12.74
CA ILE A 19 -2.02 14.88 12.44
C ILE A 19 -0.53 15.14 12.67
N GLU A 20 0.04 14.64 13.76
CA GLU A 20 1.47 14.77 14.04
C GLU A 20 2.33 14.15 12.92
N LEU A 21 1.98 12.97 12.45
CA LEU A 21 2.67 12.27 11.35
C LEU A 21 2.63 13.08 10.04
N LEU A 22 1.53 13.77 9.76
CA LEU A 22 1.39 14.51 8.50
C LEU A 22 1.83 15.98 8.61
N THR A 23 2.24 16.44 9.79
CA THR A 23 2.71 17.81 10.04
C THR A 23 4.13 17.81 10.59
N LYS A 24 4.30 17.80 11.91
CA LYS A 24 5.60 17.90 12.59
C LYS A 24 6.58 16.80 12.18
N SER A 25 6.09 15.58 12.02
CA SER A 25 6.89 14.39 11.67
C SER A 25 6.74 13.98 10.19
N ARG A 26 6.30 14.91 9.33
CA ARG A 26 5.95 14.58 7.94
C ARG A 26 7.11 13.97 7.16
N GLY A 27 8.31 14.54 7.27
CA GLY A 27 9.51 14.00 6.61
C GLY A 27 9.91 12.62 7.12
N GLN A 28 9.63 12.31 8.38
CA GLN A 28 9.89 11.00 8.99
C GLN A 28 8.80 9.98 8.65
N SER A 29 7.64 10.45 8.19
CA SER A 29 6.51 9.61 7.79
C SER A 29 6.61 9.09 6.36
N SER A 30 7.49 9.67 5.54
CA SER A 30 7.84 9.09 4.23
C SER A 30 8.58 7.77 4.41
N ILE A 31 8.45 6.88 3.44
CA ILE A 31 9.13 5.56 3.48
C ILE A 31 10.65 5.72 3.45
N LEU A 32 11.14 6.65 2.65
CA LEU A 32 12.54 7.07 2.69
C LEU A 32 12.65 8.46 3.27
N ASN A 33 13.52 8.58 4.27
CA ASN A 33 13.89 9.87 4.78
C ASN A 33 14.76 10.62 3.76
N ARG A 34 14.73 11.94 3.81
CA ARG A 34 15.46 12.82 2.91
C ARG A 34 16.95 12.49 2.77
N ASP A 35 17.58 12.15 3.87
CA ASP A 35 19.02 11.89 3.96
C ASP A 35 19.42 10.43 3.69
N TYR A 36 18.45 9.54 3.42
CA TYR A 36 18.71 8.13 3.24
C TYR A 36 19.77 7.84 2.15
N VAL A 37 19.62 8.45 0.98
CA VAL A 37 20.52 8.23 -0.17
C VAL A 37 21.93 8.74 0.16
N ARG A 38 22.03 9.87 0.84
CA ARG A 38 23.30 10.42 1.31
C ARG A 38 23.98 9.50 2.32
N ASN A 39 23.24 9.00 3.30
CA ASN A 39 23.77 8.10 4.33
C ASN A 39 24.32 6.81 3.71
N ILE A 40 23.69 6.28 2.68
CA ILE A 40 24.23 5.12 1.92
C ILE A 40 25.53 5.50 1.19
N ALA A 41 25.55 6.66 0.53
CA ALA A 41 26.75 7.12 -0.16
C ALA A 41 27.93 7.33 0.81
N ASP A 42 27.68 7.97 1.95
CA ASP A 42 28.67 8.19 3.00
C ASP A 42 29.17 6.86 3.58
N TYR A 43 28.25 5.94 3.88
CA TYR A 43 28.63 4.61 4.34
C TYR A 43 29.55 3.90 3.35
N LEU A 44 29.21 3.91 2.06
CA LEU A 44 30.04 3.28 1.03
C LEU A 44 31.40 3.95 0.87
N ASN A 45 31.45 5.28 0.99
CA ASN A 45 32.69 6.04 0.89
C ASN A 45 33.67 5.74 2.05
N TYR A 46 33.16 5.56 3.27
CA TYR A 46 33.97 5.29 4.46
C TYR A 46 34.28 3.81 4.68
N SER A 47 33.34 2.91 4.37
CA SER A 47 33.45 1.50 4.73
C SER A 47 34.05 0.62 3.63
N VAL A 48 34.03 1.07 2.37
CA VAL A 48 34.38 0.25 1.21
C VAL A 48 35.62 0.79 0.50
N GLN A 49 36.55 1.45 1.20
CA GLN A 49 37.84 1.91 0.64
C GLN A 49 38.66 0.81 -0.05
N SER A 50 38.33 -0.46 0.15
CA SER A 50 39.00 -1.61 -0.44
C SER A 50 38.34 -2.19 -1.71
N TYR A 51 37.15 -1.73 -2.10
CA TYR A 51 36.51 -2.19 -3.33
C TYR A 51 36.92 -1.29 -4.50
N ASN A 52 37.88 -1.78 -5.26
CA ASN A 52 38.38 -1.17 -6.49
C ASN A 52 37.24 -0.84 -7.44
N ASN A 53 36.96 0.41 -7.71
CA ASN A 53 36.19 1.01 -8.81
C ASN A 53 34.92 1.81 -8.49
N GLY A 54 34.72 2.28 -7.30
CA GLY A 54 33.45 2.96 -7.04
C GLY A 54 33.43 4.02 -5.93
N SER A 55 34.52 4.80 -5.76
CA SER A 55 34.49 5.94 -4.84
C SER A 55 33.29 6.86 -5.16
N ILE A 56 32.59 7.30 -4.14
CA ILE A 56 31.57 8.34 -4.27
C ILE A 56 32.29 9.64 -4.60
N THR A 57 31.90 10.24 -5.72
CA THR A 57 32.52 11.43 -6.27
C THR A 57 31.74 12.71 -5.87
N ASN A 58 32.36 13.87 -6.06
CA ASN A 58 31.66 15.14 -5.88
C ASN A 58 30.45 15.30 -6.81
N GLU A 59 30.48 14.68 -8.01
CA GLU A 59 29.34 14.68 -8.92
C GLU A 59 28.20 13.82 -8.39
N ASP A 60 28.50 12.69 -7.76
CA ASP A 60 27.49 11.87 -7.09
C ASP A 60 26.76 12.67 -6.01
N TYR A 61 27.50 13.41 -5.17
CA TYR A 61 26.90 14.26 -4.13
C TYR A 61 26.04 15.38 -4.70
N LYS A 62 26.36 15.94 -5.88
CA LYS A 62 25.47 16.92 -6.52
C LYS A 62 24.14 16.30 -6.90
N VAL A 63 24.17 15.12 -7.55
CA VAL A 63 22.94 14.41 -7.95
C VAL A 63 22.14 13.98 -6.70
N ILE A 64 22.83 13.58 -5.63
CA ILE A 64 22.18 13.30 -4.35
C ILE A 64 21.49 14.55 -3.78
N CYS A 65 22.14 15.71 -3.81
CA CYS A 65 21.52 16.98 -3.40
C CYS A 65 20.27 17.30 -4.25
N ASP A 66 20.34 17.08 -5.56
CA ASP A 66 19.18 17.29 -6.44
C ASP A 66 18.02 16.37 -6.07
N TRP A 67 18.32 15.09 -5.74
CA TRP A 67 17.32 14.15 -5.25
C TRP A 67 16.72 14.58 -3.90
N GLU A 68 17.55 15.04 -2.96
CA GLU A 68 17.09 15.53 -1.65
C GLU A 68 16.15 16.75 -1.80
N ASN A 69 16.49 17.68 -2.70
CA ASN A 69 15.65 18.83 -3.00
C ASN A 69 14.30 18.39 -3.63
N TYR A 70 14.33 17.40 -4.49
CA TYR A 70 13.12 16.83 -5.07
C TYR A 70 12.28 16.08 -4.02
N HIS A 71 12.93 15.33 -3.13
CA HIS A 71 12.26 14.71 -1.99
C HIS A 71 11.51 15.73 -1.15
N ASP A 72 12.20 16.83 -0.77
CA ASP A 72 11.59 17.92 0.00
C ASP A 72 10.40 18.56 -0.74
N GLN A 73 10.51 18.71 -2.05
CA GLN A 73 9.42 19.25 -2.87
C GLN A 73 8.21 18.30 -2.90
N VAL A 74 8.42 16.98 -3.03
CA VAL A 74 7.35 15.98 -3.13
C VAL A 74 6.68 15.73 -1.78
N VAL A 75 7.47 15.54 -0.72
CA VAL A 75 6.97 15.32 0.63
C VAL A 75 6.35 16.60 1.19
N GLY A 76 7.04 17.71 1.01
CA GLY A 76 6.58 19.04 1.46
C GLY A 76 6.40 19.16 2.97
N SER A 77 5.92 20.30 3.37
CA SER A 77 5.52 20.59 4.76
C SER A 77 4.04 20.99 4.80
N LYS A 78 3.37 20.64 5.89
CA LYS A 78 1.98 21.04 6.14
C LYS A 78 1.80 21.44 7.59
N SER A 79 0.98 22.49 7.82
CA SER A 79 0.45 22.79 9.13
C SER A 79 -0.92 22.09 9.33
N PRO A 80 -1.40 21.92 10.57
CA PRO A 80 -2.68 21.25 10.81
C PRO A 80 -3.86 21.89 10.07
N ASP A 81 -3.91 23.19 9.93
CA ASP A 81 -4.96 23.94 9.23
C ASP A 81 -5.02 23.68 7.71
N GLN A 82 -3.93 23.18 7.12
CA GLN A 82 -3.85 22.81 5.71
C GLN A 82 -4.32 21.38 5.43
N LEU A 83 -4.43 20.54 6.47
CA LEU A 83 -4.84 19.16 6.32
C LEU A 83 -6.32 19.07 5.93
N LYS A 84 -6.63 18.23 4.96
CA LYS A 84 -7.99 17.89 4.54
C LYS A 84 -8.38 16.54 5.14
N VAL A 85 -9.43 16.55 5.92
CA VAL A 85 -9.88 15.37 6.67
C VAL A 85 -11.30 15.01 6.29
N CYS A 86 -11.59 13.74 6.10
CA CYS A 86 -12.97 13.26 6.00
C CYS A 86 -13.20 12.05 6.91
N TYR A 87 -14.44 11.94 7.40
CA TYR A 87 -14.83 10.86 8.33
C TYR A 87 -16.29 10.46 8.18
N LEU A 88 -16.62 9.26 8.70
CA LEU A 88 -17.99 8.79 8.84
C LEU A 88 -18.55 9.33 10.16
N SER A 89 -19.57 10.17 10.08
CA SER A 89 -20.01 10.96 11.25
C SER A 89 -20.91 10.21 12.22
N GLY A 90 -21.82 9.40 11.72
CA GLY A 90 -22.92 8.90 12.52
C GLY A 90 -23.81 10.03 13.04
N PRO A 91 -24.60 9.79 14.13
CA PRO A 91 -25.52 10.78 14.69
C PRO A 91 -24.83 11.89 15.50
N GLU A 92 -23.59 11.73 15.89
CA GLU A 92 -22.82 12.65 16.75
C GLU A 92 -21.54 13.15 16.05
N PRO A 93 -21.66 13.95 14.98
CA PRO A 93 -20.52 14.40 14.16
C PRO A 93 -19.54 15.28 14.94
N GLN A 94 -20.00 15.97 16.00
CA GLN A 94 -19.19 16.82 16.86
C GLN A 94 -18.06 16.07 17.57
N ASN A 95 -18.22 14.78 17.83
CA ASN A 95 -17.23 14.01 18.58
C ASN A 95 -15.85 13.96 17.88
N ASP A 96 -15.83 13.82 16.55
CA ASP A 96 -14.61 13.84 15.74
C ASP A 96 -14.25 15.27 15.37
N PHE A 97 -15.25 16.11 15.09
CA PHE A 97 -15.07 17.49 14.68
C PHE A 97 -14.37 18.34 15.76
N ASP A 98 -14.84 18.27 17.01
CA ASP A 98 -14.27 19.02 18.13
C ASP A 98 -12.80 18.62 18.39
N GLU A 99 -12.49 17.33 18.25
CA GLU A 99 -11.11 16.87 18.41
C GLU A 99 -10.21 17.37 17.26
N LEU A 100 -10.71 17.38 16.02
CA LEU A 100 -9.98 17.92 14.87
C LEU A 100 -9.74 19.43 15.02
N LEU A 101 -10.74 20.19 15.48
CA LEU A 101 -10.58 21.63 15.77
C LEU A 101 -9.55 21.86 16.87
N ARG A 102 -9.62 21.09 17.97
CA ARG A 102 -8.65 21.18 19.07
C ARG A 102 -7.23 20.92 18.61
N LEU A 103 -7.06 20.07 17.60
CA LEU A 103 -5.76 19.74 16.97
C LEU A 103 -5.34 20.74 15.89
N GLY A 104 -6.12 21.80 15.63
CA GLY A 104 -5.79 22.90 14.74
C GLY A 104 -6.17 22.71 13.28
N VAL A 105 -7.00 21.70 12.96
CA VAL A 105 -7.52 21.52 11.59
C VAL A 105 -8.54 22.61 11.29
N ASN A 106 -8.44 23.24 10.12
CA ASN A 106 -9.39 24.26 9.70
C ASN A 106 -10.77 23.64 9.46
N PRO A 107 -11.87 24.18 10.04
CA PRO A 107 -13.22 23.63 9.87
C PRO A 107 -13.65 23.54 8.41
N ASN A 108 -13.16 24.44 7.55
CA ASN A 108 -13.39 24.39 6.10
C ASN A 108 -12.69 23.21 5.40
N ASN A 109 -11.78 22.53 6.08
CA ASN A 109 -11.05 21.37 5.59
C ASN A 109 -11.53 20.05 6.22
N ILE A 110 -12.74 20.04 6.81
CA ILE A 110 -13.32 18.89 7.47
C ILE A 110 -14.64 18.50 6.80
N TRP A 111 -14.73 17.25 6.32
CA TRP A 111 -15.93 16.68 5.69
C TRP A 111 -16.43 15.50 6.53
N ALA A 112 -17.72 15.53 6.86
CA ALA A 112 -18.42 14.49 7.57
C ALA A 112 -19.48 13.86 6.66
N PHE A 113 -19.57 12.54 6.66
CA PHE A 113 -20.47 11.80 5.76
C PHE A 113 -21.43 10.93 6.56
N GLU A 114 -22.71 11.05 6.26
CA GLU A 114 -23.77 10.17 6.75
C GLU A 114 -24.75 9.89 5.62
N LYS A 115 -24.92 8.61 5.25
CA LYS A 115 -25.79 8.20 4.16
C LYS A 115 -27.25 7.97 4.58
N ASP A 116 -27.45 7.53 5.84
CA ASP A 116 -28.79 7.33 6.39
C ASP A 116 -29.43 8.67 6.71
N LYS A 117 -30.60 8.89 6.13
CA LYS A 117 -31.30 10.17 6.23
C LYS A 117 -31.71 10.51 7.66
N ASN A 118 -32.19 9.53 8.43
CA ASN A 118 -32.63 9.77 9.79
C ASN A 118 -31.45 10.12 10.70
N THR A 119 -30.36 9.34 10.59
CA THR A 119 -29.11 9.60 11.31
C THR A 119 -28.52 10.96 10.94
N PHE A 120 -28.60 11.35 9.67
CA PHE A 120 -28.18 12.67 9.19
C PHE A 120 -29.01 13.81 9.79
N GLU A 121 -30.35 13.65 9.85
CA GLU A 121 -31.25 14.63 10.48
C GLU A 121 -30.93 14.80 11.97
N ASP A 122 -30.61 13.71 12.67
CA ASP A 122 -30.19 13.76 14.08
C ASP A 122 -28.81 14.47 14.21
N ALA A 123 -27.89 14.17 13.34
CA ALA A 123 -26.60 14.86 13.29
C ALA A 123 -26.75 16.39 13.07
N ILE A 124 -27.68 16.82 12.20
CA ILE A 124 -27.98 18.25 12.02
C ILE A 124 -28.54 18.88 13.29
N LYS A 125 -29.44 18.17 14.00
CA LYS A 125 -30.01 18.70 15.27
C LYS A 125 -28.91 18.90 16.29
N GLU A 126 -28.01 17.93 16.46
CA GLU A 126 -26.86 18.05 17.37
C GLU A 126 -25.95 19.25 17.03
N LEU A 127 -25.64 19.47 15.76
CA LEU A 127 -24.80 20.58 15.33
C LEU A 127 -25.48 21.96 15.46
N LYS A 128 -26.80 22.06 15.46
CA LYS A 128 -27.54 23.33 15.58
C LYS A 128 -27.51 23.90 17.00
N PHE A 129 -27.31 23.06 18.00
CA PHE A 129 -27.32 23.47 19.39
C PHE A 129 -25.92 23.90 19.86
N GLY A 130 -25.52 25.15 19.53
CA GLY A 130 -24.40 25.80 20.19
C GLY A 130 -23.07 25.87 19.45
N TYR A 131 -23.00 25.37 18.23
CA TYR A 131 -21.75 25.41 17.45
C TYR A 131 -21.67 26.65 16.56
N ARG A 132 -20.56 27.42 16.68
CA ARG A 132 -20.25 28.55 15.78
C ARG A 132 -19.68 28.04 14.44
N GLU A 133 -19.00 26.91 14.47
CA GLU A 133 -18.38 26.28 13.32
C GLU A 133 -18.90 24.84 13.22
N VAL A 134 -19.09 24.37 12.01
CA VAL A 134 -19.61 23.03 11.72
C VAL A 134 -18.82 22.40 10.58
N PRO A 135 -18.66 21.06 10.58
CA PRO A 135 -18.03 20.37 9.46
C PRO A 135 -18.90 20.50 8.19
N LYS A 136 -18.34 20.23 7.03
CA LYS A 136 -19.10 20.04 5.80
C LYS A 136 -19.85 18.71 5.90
N LEU A 137 -20.99 18.72 6.59
CA LEU A 137 -21.81 17.53 6.77
C LEU A 137 -22.60 17.22 5.50
N MET A 138 -22.47 16.01 4.97
CA MET A 138 -23.06 15.56 3.72
C MET A 138 -23.96 14.36 3.88
N ASN A 139 -25.23 14.47 3.45
CA ASN A 139 -26.16 13.34 3.38
C ASN A 139 -25.94 12.55 2.10
N ARG A 140 -24.87 11.79 2.07
CA ARG A 140 -24.54 10.90 0.95
C ARG A 140 -23.48 9.88 1.35
N SER A 141 -23.36 8.84 0.55
CA SER A 141 -22.27 7.89 0.69
C SER A 141 -20.92 8.56 0.45
N ILE A 142 -19.96 8.35 1.34
CA ILE A 142 -18.57 8.77 1.12
C ILE A 142 -18.01 8.14 -0.17
N GLU A 143 -18.37 6.90 -0.47
CA GLU A 143 -17.94 6.18 -1.67
C GLU A 143 -18.40 6.91 -2.95
N GLU A 144 -19.68 7.33 -3.03
CA GLU A 144 -20.19 8.12 -4.16
C GLU A 144 -19.51 9.47 -4.29
N PHE A 145 -19.20 10.10 -3.15
CA PHE A 145 -18.48 11.37 -3.15
C PHE A 145 -17.07 11.20 -3.69
N LEU A 146 -16.33 10.18 -3.25
CA LEU A 146 -14.95 9.90 -3.67
C LEU A 146 -14.84 9.60 -5.18
N VAL A 147 -15.88 9.00 -5.79
CA VAL A 147 -15.93 8.78 -7.25
C VAL A 147 -16.03 10.11 -8.00
N ASN A 148 -16.87 11.02 -7.51
CA ASN A 148 -17.30 12.22 -8.27
C ASN A 148 -16.53 13.50 -7.91
N THR A 149 -15.68 13.48 -6.87
CA THR A 149 -14.93 14.66 -6.44
C THR A 149 -13.51 14.67 -7.03
N PRO A 150 -12.94 15.83 -7.36
CA PRO A 150 -11.49 15.96 -7.60
C PRO A 150 -10.69 16.11 -6.31
N MET A 151 -11.33 16.17 -5.16
CA MET A 151 -10.66 16.43 -3.88
C MET A 151 -9.78 15.26 -3.44
N VAL A 152 -8.67 15.60 -2.82
CA VAL A 152 -7.70 14.67 -2.23
C VAL A 152 -7.65 14.96 -0.73
N PHE A 153 -7.72 13.92 0.08
CA PHE A 153 -7.70 14.00 1.54
C PHE A 153 -6.35 13.57 2.11
N ASP A 154 -5.93 14.20 3.18
CA ASP A 154 -4.72 13.81 3.92
C ASP A 154 -5.03 12.72 4.96
N ILE A 155 -6.20 12.80 5.58
CA ILE A 155 -6.68 11.81 6.56
C ILE A 155 -8.09 11.38 6.18
N VAL A 156 -8.30 10.07 6.10
CA VAL A 156 -9.61 9.46 5.91
C VAL A 156 -9.90 8.54 7.09
N TYR A 157 -10.87 8.93 7.92
CA TYR A 157 -11.25 8.16 9.11
C TYR A 157 -12.52 7.38 8.87
N ILE A 158 -12.40 6.07 8.85
CA ILE A 158 -13.46 5.10 8.57
C ILE A 158 -13.82 4.37 9.86
N ASP A 159 -14.69 4.97 10.67
CA ASP A 159 -15.28 4.33 11.85
C ASP A 159 -16.56 3.58 11.43
N ALA A 160 -16.40 2.37 10.93
CA ALA A 160 -17.47 1.60 10.31
C ALA A 160 -18.43 0.97 11.31
N CYS A 161 -18.07 0.84 12.58
CA CYS A 161 -18.84 0.14 13.63
C CYS A 161 -19.34 -1.26 13.21
N GLY A 162 -18.73 -1.89 12.21
CA GLY A 162 -19.10 -3.19 11.68
C GLY A 162 -17.88 -4.04 11.32
N SER A 163 -18.13 -5.30 10.96
CA SER A 163 -17.10 -6.23 10.53
C SER A 163 -16.50 -5.83 9.18
N ALA A 164 -15.25 -6.20 8.96
CA ALA A 164 -14.58 -6.04 7.66
C ALA A 164 -15.06 -7.04 6.60
N PHE A 165 -15.75 -8.12 7.02
CA PHE A 165 -16.28 -9.11 6.08
C PHE A 165 -17.48 -8.57 5.28
N PRO A 166 -17.75 -9.17 4.10
CA PRO A 166 -18.87 -8.76 3.27
C PRO A 166 -20.19 -8.85 4.04
N SER A 167 -20.78 -7.71 4.23
CA SER A 167 -22.13 -7.55 4.77
C SER A 167 -22.80 -6.46 3.95
N SER A 168 -24.03 -6.12 4.25
CA SER A 168 -24.75 -5.00 3.62
C SER A 168 -24.01 -3.64 3.69
N LYS A 169 -22.94 -3.54 4.50
CA LYS A 169 -22.16 -2.32 4.73
C LYS A 169 -20.72 -2.39 4.21
N HIS A 170 -20.48 -2.85 3.06
CA HIS A 170 -19.17 -3.04 2.39
C HIS A 170 -18.11 -1.94 2.63
N THR A 171 -17.59 -1.81 3.83
CA THR A 171 -16.70 -0.70 4.22
C THR A 171 -15.34 -0.73 3.51
N MET A 172 -14.81 -1.92 3.20
CA MET A 172 -13.58 -2.05 2.40
C MET A 172 -13.73 -1.44 1.00
N ARG A 173 -14.94 -1.27 0.48
CA ARG A 173 -15.21 -0.57 -0.78
C ARG A 173 -14.85 0.90 -0.71
N ILE A 174 -14.99 1.54 0.45
CA ILE A 174 -14.57 2.93 0.65
C ILE A 174 -13.06 3.05 0.43
N ILE A 175 -12.28 2.14 1.03
CA ILE A 175 -10.82 2.10 0.89
C ILE A 175 -10.42 1.87 -0.57
N SER A 176 -11.00 0.87 -1.22
CA SER A 176 -10.70 0.58 -2.63
C SER A 176 -11.08 1.74 -3.56
N THR A 177 -12.21 2.40 -3.31
CA THR A 177 -12.67 3.56 -4.08
C THR A 177 -11.73 4.76 -3.88
N LEU A 178 -11.35 5.04 -2.63
CA LEU A 178 -10.38 6.06 -2.27
C LEU A 178 -9.06 5.90 -3.05
N LEU A 179 -8.52 4.70 -3.04
CA LEU A 179 -7.27 4.37 -3.72
C LEU A 179 -7.42 4.37 -5.24
N LYS A 180 -8.50 3.78 -5.77
CA LYS A 180 -8.77 3.69 -7.22
C LYS A 180 -8.86 5.07 -7.88
N HIS A 181 -9.44 6.02 -7.20
CA HIS A 181 -9.68 7.37 -7.71
C HIS A 181 -8.62 8.39 -7.26
N HIS A 182 -7.50 7.96 -6.66
CA HIS A 182 -6.43 8.85 -6.15
C HIS A 182 -6.96 9.95 -5.22
N ARG A 183 -7.79 9.58 -4.25
CA ARG A 183 -8.39 10.54 -3.31
C ARG A 183 -7.65 10.62 -1.98
N LEU A 184 -6.55 9.89 -1.80
CA LEU A 184 -5.61 10.04 -0.70
C LEU A 184 -4.39 10.84 -1.19
N SER A 185 -3.87 11.73 -0.37
CA SER A 185 -2.65 12.49 -0.62
C SER A 185 -1.45 11.54 -0.85
N ALA A 186 -0.45 12.00 -1.60
CA ALA A 186 0.75 11.21 -1.90
C ALA A 186 1.42 10.65 -0.63
N LEU A 187 1.38 11.39 0.46
CA LEU A 187 1.63 10.94 1.82
C LEU A 187 0.38 11.21 2.64
N GLY A 188 -0.36 10.16 2.99
CA GLY A 188 -1.66 10.25 3.64
C GLY A 188 -1.91 9.13 4.64
N VAL A 189 -2.96 9.29 5.42
CA VAL A 189 -3.34 8.35 6.49
C VAL A 189 -4.76 7.85 6.29
N ILE A 190 -4.93 6.54 6.38
CA ILE A 190 -6.23 5.90 6.54
C ILE A 190 -6.33 5.41 7.98
N ILE A 191 -7.32 5.90 8.70
CA ILE A 191 -7.70 5.36 10.02
C ILE A 191 -8.90 4.46 9.76
N SER A 192 -8.78 3.17 10.07
CA SER A 192 -9.87 2.20 9.91
C SER A 192 -10.21 1.57 11.26
N ASN A 193 -11.48 1.49 11.56
CA ASN A 193 -11.99 0.91 12.80
C ASN A 193 -13.08 -0.13 12.49
N PHE A 194 -12.78 -1.39 12.74
CA PHE A 194 -13.67 -2.52 12.47
C PHE A 194 -13.95 -3.30 13.75
N SER A 195 -15.20 -3.73 13.94
CA SER A 195 -15.54 -4.65 15.01
C SER A 195 -15.28 -6.10 14.61
N GLU A 196 -14.94 -6.93 15.58
CA GLU A 196 -15.04 -8.36 15.38
C GLU A 196 -16.51 -8.76 15.18
N PRO A 197 -16.81 -9.77 14.35
CA PRO A 197 -18.15 -10.33 14.29
C PRO A 197 -18.53 -10.95 15.62
N GLN A 198 -19.77 -10.71 16.06
CA GLN A 198 -20.27 -11.27 17.35
C GLN A 198 -20.38 -12.80 17.33
N VAL A 199 -20.64 -13.36 16.15
CA VAL A 199 -20.67 -14.78 15.90
C VAL A 199 -19.62 -15.09 14.84
N ILE A 200 -18.71 -16.00 15.17
CA ILE A 200 -17.69 -16.44 14.23
C ILE A 200 -18.32 -17.52 13.36
N GLU A 201 -18.68 -17.16 12.15
CA GLU A 201 -19.23 -18.10 11.17
C GLU A 201 -18.07 -18.81 10.43
N GLN A 202 -18.30 -20.06 10.03
CA GLN A 202 -17.33 -20.85 9.31
C GLN A 202 -16.83 -20.16 8.03
N ASN A 203 -17.69 -19.42 7.33
CA ASN A 203 -17.31 -18.67 6.14
C ASN A 203 -16.27 -17.57 6.45
N TYR A 204 -16.27 -16.96 7.64
CA TYR A 204 -15.28 -15.94 8.03
C TYR A 204 -13.89 -16.57 8.23
N ILE A 205 -13.84 -17.75 8.83
CA ILE A 205 -12.62 -18.52 9.00
C ILE A 205 -12.06 -18.88 7.61
N GLU A 206 -12.93 -19.35 6.71
CA GLU A 206 -12.56 -19.68 5.33
C GLU A 206 -12.08 -18.45 4.52
N TYR A 207 -12.65 -17.26 4.75
CA TYR A 207 -12.17 -16.01 4.13
C TYR A 207 -10.71 -15.76 4.48
N ILE A 208 -10.37 -15.84 5.77
CA ILE A 208 -9.00 -15.63 6.25
C ILE A 208 -8.08 -16.74 5.73
N ALA A 209 -8.48 -18.00 5.81
CA ALA A 209 -7.68 -19.13 5.35
C ALA A 209 -7.38 -19.06 3.84
N ASN A 210 -8.38 -18.74 3.03
CA ASN A 210 -8.19 -18.57 1.58
C ASN A 210 -7.28 -17.37 1.26
N TYR A 211 -7.35 -16.31 2.03
CA TYR A 211 -6.44 -15.18 1.91
C TYR A 211 -5.00 -15.62 2.19
N ILE A 212 -4.75 -16.27 3.32
CA ILE A 212 -3.40 -16.74 3.72
C ILE A 212 -2.84 -17.69 2.65
N VAL A 213 -3.58 -18.71 2.25
CA VAL A 213 -3.13 -19.70 1.26
C VAL A 213 -2.98 -19.05 -0.13
N GLY A 214 -3.92 -18.18 -0.51
CA GLY A 214 -3.92 -17.52 -1.81
C GLY A 214 -2.77 -16.54 -1.97
N ARG A 215 -2.39 -15.84 -0.90
CA ARG A 215 -1.28 -14.89 -0.91
C ARG A 215 0.06 -15.51 -0.55
N ASN A 216 0.08 -16.77 -0.11
CA ASN A 216 1.28 -17.38 0.43
C ASN A 216 1.87 -16.55 1.58
N ASP A 217 0.97 -16.07 2.45
CA ASP A 217 1.34 -15.12 3.48
C ASP A 217 2.17 -15.78 4.58
N LYS A 218 3.17 -15.05 5.10
CA LYS A 218 3.98 -15.44 6.26
C LYS A 218 3.28 -15.18 7.61
N LEU A 219 1.99 -14.81 7.58
CA LEU A 219 1.21 -14.51 8.80
C LEU A 219 1.18 -15.66 9.82
N SER A 220 1.49 -16.85 9.39
CA SER A 220 1.55 -18.03 10.24
C SER A 220 2.59 -19.02 9.71
N ASN A 221 3.06 -19.90 10.56
CA ASN A 221 3.87 -21.05 10.17
C ASN A 221 3.10 -22.08 9.35
N TYR A 222 2.04 -21.67 8.63
CA TYR A 222 1.14 -22.55 7.91
C TYR A 222 1.80 -23.36 6.78
N LYS A 223 3.02 -23.00 6.39
CA LYS A 223 3.77 -23.73 5.35
C LYS A 223 3.84 -25.24 5.60
N ASN A 224 3.74 -25.63 6.87
CA ASN A 224 3.77 -27.02 7.31
C ASN A 224 2.39 -27.53 7.79
N MET A 225 1.34 -26.69 7.72
CA MET A 225 0.00 -27.04 8.15
C MET A 225 -0.86 -27.55 6.98
N CYS A 226 -1.69 -28.54 7.23
CA CYS A 226 -2.76 -28.86 6.28
C CYS A 226 -3.88 -27.80 6.39
N TYR A 227 -4.72 -27.69 5.36
CA TYR A 227 -5.78 -26.65 5.33
C TYR A 227 -6.78 -26.79 6.49
N VAL A 228 -7.04 -28.03 6.94
CA VAL A 228 -7.94 -28.28 8.08
C VAL A 228 -7.33 -27.78 9.39
N ASP A 229 -6.04 -28.00 9.58
CA ASP A 229 -5.33 -27.50 10.77
C ASP A 229 -5.28 -25.97 10.77
N LEU A 230 -5.10 -25.34 9.58
CA LEU A 230 -5.15 -23.90 9.44
C LEU A 230 -6.53 -23.33 9.81
N LEU A 231 -7.63 -23.98 9.40
CA LEU A 231 -8.98 -23.52 9.78
C LEU A 231 -9.16 -23.55 11.29
N LYS A 232 -8.70 -24.64 11.94
CA LYS A 232 -8.76 -24.76 13.40
C LYS A 232 -7.89 -23.72 14.10
N GLU A 233 -6.68 -23.50 13.64
CA GLU A 233 -5.77 -22.50 14.18
C GLU A 233 -6.36 -21.08 14.09
N ILE A 234 -7.03 -20.77 12.96
CA ILE A 234 -7.74 -19.49 12.80
C ILE A 234 -8.93 -19.39 13.77
N GLU A 235 -9.69 -20.48 13.96
CA GLU A 235 -10.82 -20.53 14.89
C GLU A 235 -10.34 -20.27 16.32
N ASP A 236 -9.30 -20.97 16.76
CA ASP A 236 -8.74 -20.89 18.12
C ASP A 236 -8.12 -19.50 18.40
N ASN A 237 -7.60 -18.82 17.38
CA ASN A 237 -6.91 -17.53 17.48
C ASN A 237 -7.56 -16.43 16.61
N PHE A 238 -8.89 -16.47 16.45
CA PHE A 238 -9.64 -15.66 15.49
C PHE A 238 -9.33 -14.17 15.55
N SER A 239 -9.29 -13.58 16.73
CA SER A 239 -9.03 -12.14 16.93
C SER A 239 -7.70 -11.69 16.30
N SER A 240 -6.65 -12.46 16.49
CA SER A 240 -5.32 -12.18 15.92
C SER A 240 -5.34 -12.26 14.39
N TYR A 241 -5.86 -13.37 13.85
CA TYR A 241 -5.96 -13.60 12.42
C TYR A 241 -6.86 -12.57 11.72
N TYR A 242 -8.00 -12.23 12.34
CA TYR A 242 -8.91 -11.22 11.82
C TYR A 242 -8.26 -9.84 11.77
N GLY A 243 -7.58 -9.42 12.85
CA GLY A 243 -6.87 -8.15 12.89
C GLY A 243 -5.76 -8.08 11.84
N ASN A 244 -5.00 -9.17 11.64
CA ASN A 244 -3.97 -9.25 10.61
C ASN A 244 -4.58 -9.22 9.19
N TYR A 245 -5.66 -9.93 8.98
CA TYR A 245 -6.40 -9.94 7.71
C TYR A 245 -6.83 -8.54 7.27
N ILE A 246 -7.41 -7.73 8.18
CA ILE A 246 -7.82 -6.34 7.90
C ILE A 246 -6.63 -5.52 7.40
N THR A 247 -5.56 -5.51 8.18
CA THR A 247 -4.37 -4.69 7.87
C THR A 247 -3.75 -5.11 6.54
N ARG A 248 -3.59 -6.41 6.32
CA ARG A 248 -3.01 -6.97 5.10
C ARG A 248 -3.87 -6.72 3.87
N CYS A 249 -5.21 -6.82 3.99
CA CYS A 249 -6.11 -6.45 2.89
C CYS A 249 -5.95 -4.99 2.48
N LEU A 250 -5.80 -4.07 3.43
CA LEU A 250 -5.55 -2.66 3.14
C LEU A 250 -4.21 -2.47 2.42
N MET A 251 -3.16 -3.12 2.90
CA MET A 251 -1.83 -3.08 2.28
C MET A 251 -1.85 -3.60 0.85
N ASP A 252 -2.50 -4.74 0.62
CA ASP A 252 -2.63 -5.33 -0.71
C ASP A 252 -3.44 -4.44 -1.65
N LEU A 253 -4.54 -3.86 -1.17
CA LEU A 253 -5.34 -2.92 -1.96
C LEU A 253 -4.52 -1.71 -2.40
N SER A 254 -3.71 -1.14 -1.51
CA SER A 254 -2.99 0.11 -1.76
C SER A 254 -1.75 -0.07 -2.64
N SER A 255 -0.97 -1.12 -2.41
CA SER A 255 0.34 -1.28 -3.05
C SER A 255 0.33 -2.21 -4.25
N PHE A 256 -0.70 -3.04 -4.38
CA PHE A 256 -0.68 -4.16 -5.32
C PHE A 256 -1.96 -4.29 -6.15
N ILE A 257 -3.14 -4.51 -5.52
CA ILE A 257 -4.36 -4.87 -6.23
C ILE A 257 -4.87 -3.72 -7.09
N VAL A 258 -5.11 -2.56 -6.46
CA VAL A 258 -5.59 -1.37 -7.18
C VAL A 258 -4.58 -0.88 -8.20
N PRO A 259 -3.27 -0.78 -7.90
CA PRO A 259 -2.26 -0.44 -8.89
C PRO A 259 -2.22 -1.39 -10.09
N THR A 260 -2.19 -2.70 -9.85
CA THR A 260 -2.17 -3.72 -10.90
C THR A 260 -3.42 -3.62 -11.79
N MET A 261 -4.59 -3.49 -11.20
CA MET A 261 -5.83 -3.30 -11.95
C MET A 261 -5.85 -2.01 -12.77
N ARG A 262 -5.33 -0.92 -12.20
CA ARG A 262 -5.23 0.37 -12.89
C ARG A 262 -4.33 0.25 -14.10
N PHE A 263 -3.16 -0.34 -13.94
CA PHE A 263 -2.22 -0.56 -15.03
C PHE A 263 -2.85 -1.42 -16.13
N CYS A 264 -3.42 -2.56 -15.79
CA CYS A 264 -4.00 -3.52 -16.73
C CYS A 264 -5.24 -3.01 -17.48
N ASN A 265 -5.95 -2.04 -16.92
CA ASN A 265 -7.15 -1.46 -17.53
C ASN A 265 -6.90 -0.11 -18.22
N SER A 266 -5.66 0.35 -18.23
CA SER A 266 -5.25 1.59 -18.89
C SER A 266 -4.62 1.32 -20.25
N ASN A 267 -4.42 2.39 -21.01
CA ASN A 267 -3.65 2.35 -22.24
C ASN A 267 -2.11 2.23 -21.99
N TYR A 268 -1.70 2.16 -20.74
CA TYR A 268 -0.27 2.03 -20.37
C TYR A 268 0.37 0.73 -20.88
N TRP A 269 -0.43 -0.30 -21.09
CA TRP A 269 0.02 -1.50 -21.79
C TRP A 269 0.68 -1.17 -23.13
N ASN A 270 0.02 -0.31 -23.91
CA ASN A 270 0.48 0.07 -25.23
C ASN A 270 1.79 0.86 -25.21
N ILE A 271 2.24 1.29 -24.02
CA ILE A 271 3.53 1.94 -23.83
C ILE A 271 4.65 0.92 -23.85
N ILE A 272 4.42 -0.25 -23.25
CA ILE A 272 5.46 -1.26 -23.05
C ILE A 272 5.31 -2.50 -23.94
N THR A 273 4.08 -2.81 -24.44
CA THR A 273 3.83 -3.99 -25.27
C THR A 273 3.03 -3.66 -26.51
N ASP A 274 3.17 -4.50 -27.54
CA ASP A 274 2.36 -4.43 -28.76
C ASP A 274 1.12 -5.34 -28.68
N SER A 275 0.99 -6.12 -27.62
CA SER A 275 -0.05 -7.12 -27.45
C SER A 275 -1.09 -6.70 -26.42
N SER A 276 -2.34 -7.08 -26.65
CA SER A 276 -3.40 -6.93 -25.63
C SER A 276 -3.15 -7.89 -24.47
N PRO A 277 -3.34 -7.47 -23.20
CA PRO A 277 -3.26 -8.38 -22.07
C PRO A 277 -4.14 -9.62 -22.21
N LYS A 278 -5.30 -9.49 -22.86
CA LYS A 278 -6.21 -10.62 -23.13
C LYS A 278 -5.63 -11.62 -24.11
N ASP A 279 -4.89 -11.16 -25.11
CA ASP A 279 -4.31 -12.03 -26.13
C ASP A 279 -3.13 -12.81 -25.55
N ILE A 280 -2.34 -12.19 -24.70
CA ILE A 280 -1.21 -12.83 -24.03
C ILE A 280 -1.70 -13.93 -23.07
N VAL A 281 -2.72 -13.64 -22.24
CA VAL A 281 -3.30 -14.63 -21.32
C VAL A 281 -3.96 -15.79 -22.06
N LYS A 282 -4.59 -15.55 -23.23
CA LYS A 282 -5.20 -16.61 -24.04
C LYS A 282 -4.19 -17.43 -24.83
N GLY A 283 -3.10 -16.82 -25.32
CA GLY A 283 -2.08 -17.47 -26.14
C GLY A 283 -1.20 -18.45 -25.36
N SER A 284 -1.11 -18.30 -24.05
CA SER A 284 -0.42 -19.26 -23.20
C SER A 284 -1.31 -20.49 -22.97
N ASN A 285 -1.19 -21.50 -23.82
CA ASN A 285 -1.93 -22.79 -23.79
C ASN A 285 -1.85 -23.52 -22.44
N GLY A 286 -2.28 -22.92 -21.35
CA GLY A 286 -2.48 -23.52 -20.03
C GLY A 286 -1.22 -24.11 -19.36
N LYS A 287 -0.08 -24.11 -20.02
CA LYS A 287 1.19 -24.63 -19.49
C LYS A 287 2.05 -23.49 -18.95
N PHE A 288 1.68 -22.96 -17.80
CA PHE A 288 2.62 -22.17 -17.02
C PHE A 288 3.65 -23.13 -16.41
N SER A 289 4.84 -23.18 -16.97
CA SER A 289 5.96 -23.78 -16.28
C SER A 289 6.48 -22.75 -15.27
N PHE A 290 6.14 -22.93 -14.01
CA PHE A 290 6.82 -22.28 -12.90
C PHE A 290 8.23 -22.88 -12.77
N ASN A 291 9.11 -22.58 -13.71
CA ASN A 291 10.41 -23.23 -13.83
C ASN A 291 11.48 -22.67 -12.88
N ASN A 292 11.13 -22.04 -11.77
CA ASN A 292 12.18 -21.62 -10.83
C ASN A 292 11.80 -21.73 -9.34
N THR A 293 10.95 -22.66 -8.98
CA THR A 293 10.93 -23.11 -7.60
C THR A 293 11.41 -24.56 -7.58
N ASN A 294 12.58 -24.81 -7.01
CA ASN A 294 13.12 -26.12 -6.69
C ASN A 294 12.30 -26.87 -5.63
N THR A 295 11.01 -26.63 -5.57
CA THR A 295 10.04 -27.38 -4.81
C THR A 295 9.07 -28.00 -5.82
N ILE A 296 9.22 -29.27 -6.06
CA ILE A 296 8.20 -30.12 -6.64
C ILE A 296 7.04 -30.10 -5.65
N LEU A 297 6.21 -29.05 -5.72
CA LEU A 297 4.92 -29.05 -5.07
C LEU A 297 4.09 -30.13 -5.79
N ASN A 298 3.61 -31.10 -5.05
CA ASN A 298 2.72 -32.12 -5.57
C ASN A 298 1.57 -31.45 -6.34
N SER A 299 1.16 -32.02 -7.46
CA SER A 299 0.07 -31.50 -8.30
C SER A 299 -1.23 -31.25 -7.51
N TYR A 300 -1.41 -31.93 -6.40
CA TYR A 300 -2.50 -31.77 -5.46
C TYR A 300 -2.41 -30.47 -4.66
N GLU A 301 -1.25 -30.07 -4.19
CA GLU A 301 -1.05 -28.78 -3.47
C GLU A 301 -1.17 -27.59 -4.41
N LEU A 302 -0.68 -27.70 -5.63
CA LEU A 302 -0.88 -26.70 -6.68
C LEU A 302 -2.37 -26.51 -6.98
N SER A 303 -3.14 -27.58 -7.08
CA SER A 303 -4.59 -27.47 -7.33
C SER A 303 -5.34 -26.80 -6.18
N LYS A 304 -4.96 -27.08 -4.93
CA LYS A 304 -5.50 -26.40 -3.74
C LYS A 304 -5.14 -24.90 -3.73
N LYS A 305 -3.89 -24.58 -4.02
CA LYS A 305 -3.42 -23.19 -4.10
C LYS A 305 -4.20 -22.42 -5.17
N TYR A 306 -4.39 -22.96 -6.35
CA TYR A 306 -5.19 -22.31 -7.41
C TYR A 306 -6.66 -22.14 -7.01
N LYS A 307 -7.26 -23.10 -6.33
CA LYS A 307 -8.62 -22.98 -5.81
C LYS A 307 -8.72 -21.88 -4.77
N ALA A 308 -7.78 -21.82 -3.83
CA ALA A 308 -7.72 -20.80 -2.81
C ALA A 308 -7.49 -19.39 -3.42
N HIS A 309 -6.63 -19.25 -4.42
CA HIS A 309 -6.47 -18.02 -5.18
C HIS A 309 -7.77 -17.55 -5.84
N GLY A 310 -8.52 -18.45 -6.47
CA GLY A 310 -9.80 -18.13 -7.10
C GLY A 310 -10.86 -17.69 -6.08
N LEU A 311 -10.92 -18.37 -4.93
CA LEU A 311 -11.80 -18.00 -3.82
C LEU A 311 -11.40 -16.67 -3.22
N TRP A 312 -10.12 -16.45 -2.93
CA TRP A 312 -9.61 -15.17 -2.45
C TRP A 312 -9.93 -14.02 -3.41
N GLN A 313 -9.72 -14.20 -4.72
CA GLN A 313 -10.09 -13.18 -5.70
C GLN A 313 -11.59 -12.85 -5.67
N LYS A 314 -12.45 -13.87 -5.58
CA LYS A 314 -13.90 -13.66 -5.46
C LYS A 314 -14.23 -12.86 -4.21
N GLN A 315 -13.67 -13.26 -3.07
CA GLN A 315 -13.85 -12.56 -1.79
C GLN A 315 -13.37 -11.14 -1.84
N LEU A 316 -12.21 -10.89 -2.46
CA LEU A 316 -11.65 -9.55 -2.60
C LEU A 316 -12.53 -8.65 -3.48
N ASN A 317 -13.10 -9.18 -4.55
CA ASN A 317 -14.07 -8.47 -5.39
C ASN A 317 -15.33 -8.11 -4.59
N GLU A 318 -15.81 -9.02 -3.75
CA GLU A 318 -16.96 -8.78 -2.87
C GLU A 318 -16.66 -7.73 -1.80
N LEU A 319 -15.48 -7.81 -1.15
CA LEU A 319 -15.06 -6.89 -0.11
C LEU A 319 -14.80 -5.47 -0.64
N SER A 320 -14.10 -5.38 -1.74
CA SER A 320 -13.59 -4.10 -2.28
C SER A 320 -14.56 -3.45 -3.27
N GLY A 321 -15.59 -4.18 -3.73
CA GLY A 321 -16.47 -3.72 -4.78
C GLY A 321 -15.73 -3.40 -6.10
N ILE A 322 -14.53 -3.96 -6.25
CA ILE A 322 -13.77 -3.87 -7.48
C ILE A 322 -14.46 -4.81 -8.46
N ASN A 323 -15.26 -4.27 -9.37
CA ASN A 323 -15.76 -5.06 -10.47
C ASN A 323 -14.56 -5.62 -11.24
N PRO A 324 -14.56 -6.89 -11.60
CA PRO A 324 -13.56 -7.47 -12.48
C PRO A 324 -13.69 -6.75 -13.82
N LEU A 325 -13.00 -5.63 -13.94
CA LEU A 325 -12.83 -4.98 -15.21
C LEU A 325 -12.19 -5.99 -16.14
N LYS A 326 -12.22 -5.81 -17.38
CA LYS A 326 -11.81 -6.67 -18.52
C LYS A 326 -10.84 -7.84 -18.22
N ILE A 327 -10.03 -7.76 -17.15
CA ILE A 327 -9.03 -8.75 -16.76
C ILE A 327 -9.12 -8.98 -15.24
N SER A 328 -9.09 -10.24 -14.81
CA SER A 328 -9.08 -10.59 -13.40
C SER A 328 -7.76 -10.17 -12.73
N ILE A 329 -7.75 -10.02 -11.40
CA ILE A 329 -6.53 -9.73 -10.64
C ILE A 329 -5.48 -10.80 -10.88
N ILE A 330 -5.89 -12.08 -10.84
CA ILE A 330 -4.99 -13.22 -11.07
C ILE A 330 -4.41 -13.19 -12.49
N ASP A 331 -5.23 -12.89 -13.49
CA ASP A 331 -4.74 -12.81 -14.86
C ASP A 331 -3.82 -11.60 -15.05
N SER A 332 -4.09 -10.50 -14.36
CA SER A 332 -3.21 -9.33 -14.33
C SER A 332 -1.84 -9.68 -13.76
N LEU A 333 -1.81 -10.45 -12.67
CA LEU A 333 -0.58 -10.90 -12.03
C LEU A 333 0.19 -11.90 -12.90
N LYS A 334 -0.52 -12.85 -13.50
CA LYS A 334 0.08 -13.80 -14.46
C LYS A 334 0.70 -13.05 -15.62
N TYR A 335 -0.02 -12.07 -16.16
CA TYR A 335 0.48 -11.27 -17.26
C TYR A 335 1.74 -10.48 -16.87
N TYR A 336 1.73 -9.79 -15.74
CA TYR A 336 2.89 -9.06 -15.24
C TYR A 336 4.13 -9.96 -15.14
N ASN A 337 3.97 -11.16 -14.59
CA ASN A 337 5.05 -12.14 -14.51
C ASN A 337 5.52 -12.63 -15.88
N LEU A 338 4.60 -12.85 -16.82
CA LEU A 338 4.96 -13.26 -18.18
C LEU A 338 5.82 -12.20 -18.88
N VAL A 339 5.40 -10.94 -18.80
CA VAL A 339 6.16 -9.81 -19.40
C VAL A 339 7.55 -9.68 -18.76
N LYS A 340 7.68 -9.96 -17.46
CA LYS A 340 9.00 -9.99 -16.80
C LYS A 340 9.88 -11.16 -17.27
N GLN A 341 9.29 -12.32 -17.55
CA GLN A 341 10.03 -13.54 -17.91
C GLN A 341 10.32 -13.64 -19.40
N ASP A 342 9.46 -13.08 -20.25
CA ASP A 342 9.56 -13.18 -21.71
C ASP A 342 9.50 -11.80 -22.36
N ARG A 343 10.68 -11.32 -22.76
CA ARG A 343 10.85 -10.02 -23.39
C ARG A 343 10.24 -9.93 -24.79
N SER A 344 9.86 -11.07 -25.40
CA SER A 344 9.22 -11.07 -26.73
C SER A 344 7.87 -10.35 -26.74
N PHE A 345 7.25 -10.15 -25.58
CA PHE A 345 6.03 -9.36 -25.44
C PHE A 345 6.27 -7.85 -25.37
N LEU A 346 7.52 -7.42 -25.17
CA LEU A 346 7.87 -6.01 -25.06
C LEU A 346 8.08 -5.39 -26.45
N LYS A 347 7.79 -4.11 -26.56
CA LYS A 347 8.15 -3.35 -27.76
C LYS A 347 9.66 -3.35 -28.02
N GLN A 348 10.04 -3.30 -29.28
CA GLN A 348 11.45 -3.34 -29.68
C GLN A 348 12.29 -2.24 -29.01
N ASN A 349 11.78 -1.01 -28.94
CA ASN A 349 12.49 0.08 -28.25
C ASN A 349 12.70 -0.18 -26.75
N ILE A 350 11.82 -0.93 -26.11
CA ILE A 350 11.99 -1.36 -24.70
C ILE A 350 13.03 -2.48 -24.64
N CYS A 351 12.99 -3.45 -25.55
CA CYS A 351 13.99 -4.50 -25.66
C CYS A 351 15.39 -3.92 -25.91
N ASP A 352 15.52 -2.94 -26.81
CA ASP A 352 16.78 -2.25 -27.09
C ASP A 352 17.34 -1.57 -25.85
N MET A 353 16.48 -0.93 -25.08
CA MET A 353 16.84 -0.30 -23.82
C MET A 353 17.35 -1.31 -22.77
N TYR A 354 16.70 -2.48 -22.68
CA TYR A 354 17.20 -3.58 -21.83
C TYR A 354 18.57 -4.07 -22.29
N SER A 355 18.73 -4.25 -23.59
CA SER A 355 20.02 -4.67 -24.19
C SER A 355 21.13 -3.67 -23.91
N ASP A 356 20.85 -2.38 -24.02
CA ASP A 356 21.79 -1.32 -23.69
C ASP A 356 22.19 -1.34 -22.21
N ILE A 357 21.22 -1.55 -21.31
CA ILE A 357 21.46 -1.66 -19.87
C ILE A 357 22.37 -2.87 -19.58
N GLU A 358 22.11 -4.00 -20.22
CA GLU A 358 22.91 -5.22 -20.05
C GLU A 358 24.31 -5.10 -20.65
N GLN A 359 24.44 -4.58 -21.87
CA GLN A 359 25.71 -4.48 -22.59
C GLN A 359 26.66 -3.45 -21.97
N LYS A 360 26.13 -2.31 -21.56
CA LYS A 360 26.95 -1.26 -20.95
C LYS A 360 27.39 -1.63 -19.56
N ARG A 361 26.96 -2.81 -19.04
CA ARG A 361 27.21 -3.25 -17.67
C ARG A 361 27.20 -2.05 -16.73
N ILE A 362 26.09 -1.31 -16.78
CA ILE A 362 25.85 -0.17 -15.94
C ILE A 362 25.71 -0.69 -14.50
N LEU A 363 26.79 -1.27 -14.02
CA LEU A 363 26.91 -2.01 -12.81
C LEU A 363 27.86 -1.26 -11.93
N ILE A 364 27.30 -0.69 -10.92
CA ILE A 364 28.10 -0.25 -9.80
C ILE A 364 28.59 -1.54 -9.12
N SER A 365 29.90 -1.72 -9.06
CA SER A 365 30.56 -2.96 -8.64
C SER A 365 30.23 -3.45 -7.24
N TYR A 366 29.62 -2.62 -6.40
CA TYR A 366 29.23 -2.95 -5.03
C TYR A 366 27.73 -3.30 -4.88
N LEU A 367 27.01 -3.47 -5.96
CA LEU A 367 25.64 -3.95 -5.91
C LEU A 367 25.61 -5.46 -6.11
N ASP A 368 25.05 -6.16 -5.16
CA ASP A 368 25.08 -7.63 -5.08
C ASP A 368 24.46 -8.34 -6.28
N LYS A 369 23.40 -7.79 -6.85
CA LYS A 369 22.76 -8.28 -8.08
C LYS A 369 21.96 -7.18 -8.74
N ILE A 370 22.02 -7.14 -10.06
CA ILE A 370 21.02 -6.46 -10.86
C ILE A 370 20.03 -7.53 -11.30
N ASP A 371 18.84 -7.38 -10.81
CA ASP A 371 17.72 -8.03 -11.42
C ASP A 371 17.28 -7.15 -12.60
N PRO A 372 17.38 -7.61 -13.85
CA PRO A 372 16.88 -6.86 -15.00
C PRO A 372 15.39 -6.54 -14.88
N ASP A 373 14.68 -7.30 -14.06
CA ASP A 373 13.27 -7.08 -13.76
C ASP A 373 12.99 -5.80 -12.98
N VAL A 374 13.98 -5.25 -12.27
CA VAL A 374 13.86 -3.96 -11.54
C VAL A 374 13.38 -2.85 -12.47
N PHE A 375 13.83 -2.87 -13.72
CA PHE A 375 13.42 -1.87 -14.69
C PHE A 375 11.92 -1.96 -15.03
N THR A 376 11.41 -3.17 -15.26
CA THR A 376 9.98 -3.40 -15.48
C THR A 376 9.18 -2.96 -14.26
N ASP A 377 9.69 -3.25 -13.05
CA ASP A 377 9.06 -2.83 -11.79
C ASP A 377 9.02 -1.30 -11.66
N ILE A 378 10.09 -0.60 -12.03
CA ILE A 378 10.12 0.87 -12.02
C ILE A 378 9.03 1.43 -12.94
N VAL A 379 9.00 0.99 -14.19
CA VAL A 379 8.02 1.44 -15.19
C VAL A 379 6.59 1.14 -14.72
N PHE A 380 6.36 -0.07 -14.22
CA PHE A 380 5.07 -0.45 -13.67
C PHE A 380 4.63 0.48 -12.53
N ASN A 381 5.52 0.73 -11.57
CA ASN A 381 5.20 1.59 -10.42
C ASN A 381 5.04 3.08 -10.81
N GLN A 382 5.80 3.56 -11.82
CA GLN A 382 5.58 4.91 -12.36
C GLN A 382 4.16 5.08 -12.93
N LEU A 383 3.66 4.06 -13.64
CA LEU A 383 2.38 4.11 -14.36
C LEU A 383 1.17 3.68 -13.52
N SER A 384 1.39 2.82 -12.53
CA SER A 384 0.31 2.26 -11.70
C SER A 384 0.02 3.05 -10.43
N TYR A 385 0.92 3.91 -10.00
CA TYR A 385 0.78 4.75 -8.80
C TYR A 385 0.44 3.96 -7.53
N PRO A 386 1.27 3.02 -7.09
CA PRO A 386 1.05 2.32 -5.84
C PRO A 386 1.19 3.26 -4.64
N MET A 387 0.51 2.92 -3.56
CA MET A 387 0.74 3.53 -2.26
C MET A 387 1.28 2.47 -1.30
N HIS A 388 2.50 2.66 -0.85
CA HIS A 388 3.19 1.71 0.02
C HIS A 388 2.86 1.98 1.48
N TYR A 389 2.60 0.91 2.22
CA TYR A 389 2.34 0.99 3.65
C TYR A 389 3.65 1.20 4.42
N ASN A 390 3.72 2.26 5.20
CA ASN A 390 4.88 2.53 6.04
C ASN A 390 4.74 1.85 7.39
N VAL A 391 5.32 0.65 7.53
CA VAL A 391 5.26 -0.14 8.75
C VAL A 391 5.93 0.53 9.94
N ASN A 392 6.94 1.38 9.71
CA ASN A 392 7.73 2.01 10.79
C ASN A 392 6.92 3.01 11.62
N VAL A 393 5.92 3.64 11.01
CA VAL A 393 5.12 4.70 11.63
C VAL A 393 3.64 4.38 11.71
N SER A 394 3.18 3.33 11.04
CA SER A 394 1.82 2.84 11.20
C SER A 394 1.62 2.19 12.57
N LYS A 395 0.41 2.31 13.12
CA LYS A 395 0.08 1.74 14.43
C LYS A 395 -1.21 0.94 14.37
N ARG A 396 -1.30 -0.06 15.21
CA ARG A 396 -2.45 -0.94 15.31
C ARG A 396 -2.90 -1.03 16.75
N PHE A 397 -4.18 -0.82 16.99
CA PHE A 397 -4.79 -0.84 18.32
C PHE A 397 -5.98 -1.79 18.36
N SER A 398 -6.27 -2.30 19.56
CA SER A 398 -7.54 -2.92 19.88
C SER A 398 -8.11 -2.34 21.17
N TYR A 399 -9.43 -2.30 21.26
CA TYR A 399 -10.15 -1.88 22.46
C TYR A 399 -11.53 -2.52 22.51
N ILE A 400 -12.15 -2.51 23.68
CA ILE A 400 -13.50 -3.03 23.85
C ILE A 400 -14.49 -1.86 23.79
N ALA A 401 -15.39 -1.88 22.81
CA ALA A 401 -16.52 -0.96 22.73
C ALA A 401 -17.81 -1.70 23.08
N LYS A 402 -18.39 -1.37 24.23
CA LYS A 402 -19.50 -2.13 24.80
C LYS A 402 -19.12 -3.59 25.05
N THR A 403 -19.54 -4.49 24.17
CA THR A 403 -19.24 -5.93 24.23
C THR A 403 -18.34 -6.39 23.05
N ASN A 404 -18.06 -5.51 22.10
CA ASN A 404 -17.36 -5.88 20.87
C ASN A 404 -15.89 -5.46 20.93
N LYS A 405 -15.00 -6.35 20.54
CA LYS A 405 -13.61 -6.01 20.30
C LYS A 405 -13.49 -5.25 18.99
N MET A 406 -12.81 -4.12 19.05
CA MET A 406 -12.58 -3.23 17.92
C MET A 406 -11.11 -3.31 17.50
N HIS A 407 -10.89 -3.31 16.20
CA HIS A 407 -9.57 -3.24 15.58
C HIS A 407 -9.41 -1.89 14.90
N LEU A 408 -8.53 -1.06 15.43
CA LEU A 408 -8.31 0.32 15.01
C LEU A 408 -6.90 0.47 14.48
N ASP A 409 -6.77 0.69 13.19
CA ASP A 409 -5.48 0.78 12.51
C ASP A 409 -5.25 2.22 12.00
N ILE A 410 -4.04 2.74 12.23
CA ILE A 410 -3.50 3.94 11.59
C ILE A 410 -2.55 3.47 10.51
N SER A 411 -2.99 3.52 9.27
CA SER A 411 -2.24 3.10 8.11
C SER A 411 -1.66 4.31 7.39
N VAL A 412 -0.35 4.50 7.48
CA VAL A 412 0.37 5.54 6.76
C VAL A 412 0.77 5.01 5.39
N LEU A 413 0.31 5.69 4.35
CA LEU A 413 0.53 5.31 2.97
C LEU A 413 1.34 6.38 2.25
N ASP A 414 2.38 5.95 1.55
CA ASP A 414 3.27 6.81 0.77
C ASP A 414 3.35 6.31 -0.67
N SER A 415 3.10 7.19 -1.62
CA SER A 415 3.23 6.88 -3.05
C SER A 415 4.68 6.88 -3.53
N CYS A 416 5.63 7.26 -2.69
CA CYS A 416 7.08 7.30 -2.97
C CYS A 416 7.43 8.00 -4.29
N ARG A 417 6.71 9.11 -4.63
CA ARG A 417 6.91 9.82 -5.90
C ARG A 417 8.31 10.43 -6.03
N TYR A 418 8.96 10.74 -4.92
CA TYR A 418 10.36 11.14 -4.87
C TYR A 418 11.36 10.05 -5.33
N VAL A 419 10.90 8.79 -5.46
CA VAL A 419 11.62 7.71 -6.12
C VAL A 419 11.12 7.51 -7.54
N TYR A 420 9.82 7.28 -7.72
CA TYR A 420 9.27 6.90 -9.03
C TYR A 420 9.26 8.03 -10.05
N GLU A 421 9.09 9.28 -9.63
CA GLU A 421 9.10 10.44 -10.53
C GLU A 421 10.48 11.09 -10.65
N TRP A 422 11.39 10.83 -9.73
CA TRP A 422 12.79 11.21 -9.87
C TRP A 422 13.43 10.53 -11.09
N ILE A 423 13.06 9.27 -11.32
CA ILE A 423 13.48 8.55 -12.49
C ILE A 423 12.75 9.14 -13.69
N PRO A 424 13.47 9.64 -14.72
CA PRO A 424 12.83 10.22 -15.89
C PRO A 424 11.85 9.26 -16.55
N THR A 425 10.94 9.80 -17.36
CA THR A 425 9.99 8.97 -18.10
C THR A 425 10.71 7.87 -18.87
N ILE A 426 10.01 6.79 -19.18
CA ILE A 426 10.53 5.61 -19.87
C ILE A 426 11.43 5.95 -21.08
N TYR A 427 11.14 7.03 -21.80
CA TYR A 427 11.92 7.47 -22.97
C TYR A 427 13.27 8.10 -22.60
N PHE A 428 13.46 8.54 -21.36
CA PHE A 428 14.69 9.15 -20.87
C PHE A 428 15.49 8.25 -19.93
N ILE A 429 14.94 7.10 -19.52
CA ILE A 429 15.60 6.20 -18.57
C ILE A 429 16.95 5.74 -19.10
N GLN A 430 17.04 5.42 -20.38
CA GLN A 430 18.32 5.01 -21.00
C GLN A 430 19.40 6.09 -20.85
N LYS A 431 19.03 7.36 -21.06
CA LYS A 431 19.93 8.50 -20.88
C LYS A 431 20.34 8.69 -19.42
N ALA A 432 19.40 8.58 -18.50
CA ALA A 432 19.67 8.68 -17.07
C ALA A 432 20.58 7.54 -16.60
N LEU A 433 20.29 6.32 -17.02
CA LEU A 433 21.11 5.15 -16.68
C LEU A 433 22.48 5.14 -17.38
N SER A 434 22.74 5.98 -18.38
CA SER A 434 24.08 6.17 -18.93
C SER A 434 24.95 7.09 -18.08
N ASN A 435 24.39 7.81 -17.13
CA ASN A 435 25.10 8.67 -16.19
C ASN A 435 25.31 7.93 -14.85
N ASN A 436 26.58 7.70 -14.49
CA ASN A 436 26.93 6.92 -13.30
C ASN A 436 26.38 7.51 -11.99
N SER A 437 26.37 8.83 -11.84
CA SER A 437 25.91 9.48 -10.63
C SER A 437 24.38 9.38 -10.49
N TRP A 438 23.65 9.51 -11.59
CA TRP A 438 22.21 9.25 -11.61
C TRP A 438 21.88 7.80 -11.25
N GLN A 439 22.61 6.86 -11.79
CA GLN A 439 22.43 5.44 -11.48
C GLN A 439 22.63 5.14 -10.00
N LYS A 440 23.70 5.65 -9.39
CA LYS A 440 23.97 5.46 -7.98
C LYS A 440 22.80 5.97 -7.12
N THR A 441 22.35 7.21 -7.40
CA THR A 441 21.24 7.83 -6.69
C THR A 441 19.94 7.04 -6.84
N ILE A 442 19.60 6.62 -8.06
CA ILE A 442 18.43 5.76 -8.32
C ILE A 442 18.53 4.46 -7.54
N ARG A 443 19.68 3.81 -7.57
CA ARG A 443 19.86 2.52 -6.88
C ARG A 443 19.81 2.63 -5.38
N PHE A 444 20.40 3.68 -4.81
CA PHE A 444 20.34 3.90 -3.36
C PHE A 444 18.92 4.18 -2.91
N SER A 445 18.13 4.94 -3.69
CA SER A 445 16.73 5.17 -3.38
C SER A 445 15.88 3.89 -3.52
N LEU A 446 16.13 3.07 -4.54
CA LEU A 446 15.44 1.78 -4.70
C LEU A 446 15.82 0.78 -3.60
N ASP A 447 17.08 0.75 -3.20
CA ASP A 447 17.53 -0.06 -2.06
C ASP A 447 16.79 0.32 -0.78
N GLY A 448 16.71 1.61 -0.49
CA GLY A 448 15.99 2.11 0.66
C GLY A 448 14.49 1.80 0.60
N LEU A 449 13.88 1.94 -0.57
CA LEU A 449 12.49 1.57 -0.76
C LEU A 449 12.26 0.08 -0.51
N SER A 450 13.14 -0.80 -0.97
CA SER A 450 13.01 -2.24 -0.76
C SER A 450 13.21 -2.66 0.69
N LYS A 451 14.11 -2.01 1.41
CA LYS A 451 14.37 -2.28 2.84
C LYS A 451 13.26 -1.77 3.76
N ASN A 452 12.59 -0.69 3.40
CA ASN A 452 11.63 0.01 4.27
C ASN A 452 10.17 -0.26 3.93
N ARG A 453 9.87 -1.07 2.93
CA ARG A 453 8.52 -1.49 2.64
C ARG A 453 8.27 -2.93 3.09
N MET A 454 7.01 -3.30 3.16
CA MET A 454 6.63 -4.68 3.39
C MET A 454 7.05 -5.55 2.20
N GLU A 455 7.67 -6.68 2.47
CA GLU A 455 7.96 -7.69 1.48
C GLU A 455 6.69 -8.50 1.17
N TYR A 456 6.42 -8.67 -0.12
CA TYR A 456 5.36 -9.55 -0.60
C TYR A 456 5.99 -10.83 -1.13
N ASP A 457 5.56 -11.98 -0.62
CA ASP A 457 6.17 -13.29 -0.88
C ASP A 457 6.12 -13.75 -2.35
N ASP A 458 5.28 -13.16 -3.16
CA ASP A 458 5.00 -13.64 -4.51
C ASP A 458 5.87 -12.99 -5.60
N GLY A 459 6.88 -12.22 -5.23
CA GLY A 459 7.85 -11.67 -6.19
C GLY A 459 7.28 -10.61 -7.14
N TYR A 460 6.07 -10.12 -6.89
CA TYR A 460 5.44 -9.09 -7.73
C TYR A 460 6.01 -7.70 -7.49
N PHE A 461 6.75 -7.51 -6.41
CA PHE A 461 7.36 -6.24 -6.07
C PHE A 461 8.84 -6.43 -5.79
N TYR A 462 9.60 -5.50 -6.27
CA TYR A 462 11.01 -5.31 -6.03
C TYR A 462 11.71 -6.39 -5.22
N LYS A 463 12.35 -7.32 -5.89
CA LYS A 463 13.61 -7.86 -5.42
C LYS A 463 14.69 -6.90 -5.88
N SER A 464 14.63 -5.65 -5.42
CA SER A 464 15.58 -4.65 -5.87
C SER A 464 16.99 -5.02 -5.45
N SER A 465 17.91 -4.66 -6.27
CA SER A 465 19.33 -4.71 -6.02
C SER A 465 19.66 -4.05 -4.69
N VAL A 466 20.10 -4.82 -3.76
CA VAL A 466 20.54 -4.39 -2.44
C VAL A 466 21.96 -3.92 -2.53
N VAL A 467 22.25 -2.77 -1.92
CA VAL A 467 23.62 -2.23 -1.87
C VAL A 467 24.53 -3.12 -1.06
N SER A 468 24.03 -3.77 -0.03
CA SER A 468 24.73 -4.78 0.73
C SER A 468 23.74 -5.64 1.51
N LYS A 469 23.90 -6.97 1.43
CA LYS A 469 23.12 -7.90 2.25
C LYS A 469 23.43 -7.77 3.75
N ASN A 470 24.59 -7.22 4.07
CA ASN A 470 25.07 -7.09 5.44
C ASN A 470 24.69 -5.76 6.08
N LEU A 471 24.01 -4.85 5.35
CA LEU A 471 23.47 -3.64 5.94
C LEU A 471 22.27 -3.99 6.83
N GLU A 472 22.30 -3.54 8.07
CA GLU A 472 21.19 -3.68 9.01
C GLU A 472 19.88 -3.19 8.37
N GLY A 473 18.78 -3.90 8.62
CA GLY A 473 17.45 -3.54 8.13
C GLY A 473 17.04 -4.20 6.81
N PHE A 474 17.80 -5.23 6.35
CA PHE A 474 17.40 -6.01 5.18
C PHE A 474 16.35 -7.09 5.47
N GLU A 475 15.97 -7.24 6.71
CA GLU A 475 14.91 -8.18 7.08
C GLU A 475 13.57 -7.70 6.56
N SER A 476 12.76 -8.66 6.08
CA SER A 476 11.38 -8.36 5.69
C SER A 476 10.62 -7.79 6.89
N LYS A 477 9.98 -6.64 6.69
CA LYS A 477 9.23 -6.00 7.77
C LYS A 477 7.86 -6.63 7.87
N GLU A 478 7.55 -7.06 9.08
CA GLU A 478 6.22 -7.59 9.41
C GLU A 478 5.30 -6.48 9.94
N VAL A 479 4.03 -6.78 9.93
CA VAL A 479 3.02 -5.89 10.53
C VAL A 479 3.29 -5.79 12.02
N VAL A 480 3.35 -4.57 12.55
CA VAL A 480 3.56 -4.33 13.99
C VAL A 480 2.45 -4.94 14.82
N ASP A 481 2.81 -5.37 16.04
CA ASP A 481 1.85 -5.92 16.98
C ASP A 481 0.74 -4.92 17.33
N ARG A 482 -0.40 -5.45 17.73
CA ARG A 482 -1.58 -4.67 18.10
C ARG A 482 -1.51 -4.32 19.57
N ILE A 483 -1.67 -3.04 19.90
CA ILE A 483 -1.63 -2.50 21.27
C ILE A 483 -3.07 -2.45 21.81
N GLU A 484 -3.30 -2.97 22.99
CA GLU A 484 -4.58 -2.78 23.70
C GLU A 484 -4.64 -1.41 24.37
N LEU A 485 -5.75 -0.67 24.15
CA LEU A 485 -6.00 0.69 24.68
C LEU A 485 -6.87 0.68 25.91
#